data_cb5e9fbe92cc6509615fd0f76f972a93
#
_entry.id   cb5e9fbe92cc6509615fd0f76f972a93
#
_cell.length_a   1.000
_cell.length_b   1.000
_cell.length_c   1.000
_cell.angle_alpha   90.00
_cell.angle_beta   90.00
_cell.angle_gamma   90.00
#
_symmetry.space_group_name_H-M   'P 1'
#
loop_
_entity.id
_entity.type
_entity.pdbx_description
1 polymer ?
#
loop_
_entity_poly.entity_id
_entity_poly.type
_entity_poly.pdbx_seq_one_letter_code
_entity_poly.pdbx_strand_id
1 'polypeptide(L)'
;MVKIMTDVSKLLNGKVIEFNSKIKDDPGMARMIEGKNRSICISVTDGDDYYSRLENLKLGDFSTTGDGSTDLRVTASSEILGALMSKTMSPIKAYMKGDLKVKASLMDMLLLKKLF
;
A
#
# COMPACT_ATOMS: atom_id res chain seq x y z
N MET A 1 -16.30 -5.45 26.17
CA MET A 1 -15.27 -4.44 25.87
C MET A 1 -15.10 -4.30 24.38
N VAL A 2 -15.21 -3.11 23.92
CA VAL A 2 -15.00 -2.85 22.50
C VAL A 2 -13.49 -2.70 22.30
N LYS A 3 -12.93 -3.60 21.53
CA LYS A 3 -11.54 -3.49 21.12
C LYS A 3 -11.52 -2.57 19.90
N ILE A 4 -10.85 -1.44 20.04
CA ILE A 4 -10.64 -0.56 18.91
C ILE A 4 -9.55 -1.20 18.06
N MET A 5 -9.96 -1.75 16.93
CA MET A 5 -9.03 -2.29 15.96
C MET A 5 -8.90 -1.29 14.83
N THR A 6 -7.65 -1.10 14.40
CA THR A 6 -7.40 -0.35 13.18
C THR A 6 -8.04 -1.11 12.02
N ASP A 7 -9.02 -0.50 11.36
CA ASP A 7 -9.63 -1.10 10.18
C ASP A 7 -8.72 -0.89 8.98
N VAL A 8 -7.80 -1.81 8.77
CA VAL A 8 -6.79 -1.74 7.72
C VAL A 8 -7.45 -1.72 6.34
N SER A 9 -8.50 -2.51 6.15
CA SER A 9 -9.22 -2.54 4.87
C SER A 9 -9.76 -1.16 4.49
N LYS A 10 -10.38 -0.48 5.46
CA LYS A 10 -10.94 0.85 5.25
C LYS A 10 -9.84 1.88 4.98
N LEU A 11 -8.73 1.80 5.73
CA LEU A 11 -7.60 2.69 5.54
C LEU A 11 -6.95 2.49 4.18
N LEU A 12 -6.75 1.25 3.77
CA LEU A 12 -6.16 0.92 2.47
C LEU A 12 -7.04 1.43 1.33
N ASN A 13 -8.34 1.22 1.41
CA ASN A 13 -9.26 1.65 0.36
C ASN A 13 -9.38 3.18 0.32
N GLY A 14 -9.24 3.85 1.46
CA GLY A 14 -9.11 5.31 1.50
C GLY A 14 -7.86 5.80 0.76
N LYS A 15 -6.74 5.09 0.92
CA LYS A 15 -5.50 5.41 0.18
C LYS A 15 -5.63 5.13 -1.31
N VAL A 16 -6.39 4.12 -1.70
CA VAL A 16 -6.68 3.84 -3.11
C VAL A 16 -7.39 5.02 -3.76
N ILE A 17 -8.40 5.56 -3.11
CA ILE A 17 -9.15 6.73 -3.61
C ILE A 17 -8.20 7.92 -3.76
N GLU A 18 -7.41 8.19 -2.75
CA GLU A 18 -6.45 9.28 -2.74
C GLU A 18 -5.41 9.13 -3.85
N PHE A 19 -4.86 7.92 -4.00
CA PHE A 19 -3.88 7.62 -5.04
C PHE A 19 -4.45 7.82 -6.43
N ASN A 20 -5.64 7.28 -6.70
CA ASN A 20 -6.29 7.40 -8.01
C ASN A 20 -6.65 8.86 -8.33
N SER A 21 -7.00 9.65 -7.32
CA SER A 21 -7.23 11.07 -7.48
C SER A 21 -5.96 11.81 -7.87
N LYS A 22 -4.83 11.48 -7.24
CA LYS A 22 -3.53 12.10 -7.54
C LYS A 22 -3.06 11.82 -8.96
N ILE A 23 -3.33 10.63 -9.48
CA ILE A 23 -2.97 10.29 -10.86
C ILE A 23 -3.58 11.25 -11.86
N LYS A 24 -4.82 11.68 -11.62
CA LYS A 24 -5.54 12.59 -12.52
C LYS A 24 -4.91 13.98 -12.52
N ASP A 25 -4.36 14.41 -11.39
CA ASP A 25 -3.87 15.78 -11.21
C ASP A 25 -2.35 15.89 -11.32
N ASP A 26 -1.63 14.76 -11.39
CA ASP A 26 -0.18 14.75 -11.43
C ASP A 26 0.33 13.99 -12.66
N PRO A 27 0.66 14.69 -13.76
CA PRO A 27 1.17 14.04 -14.97
C PRO A 27 2.48 13.28 -14.76
N GLY A 28 3.33 13.74 -13.83
CA GLY A 28 4.57 13.05 -13.50
C GLY A 28 4.32 11.69 -12.87
N MET A 29 3.35 11.63 -11.97
CA MET A 29 2.93 10.39 -11.35
C MET A 29 2.29 9.44 -12.37
N ALA A 30 1.44 9.97 -13.25
CA ALA A 30 0.82 9.18 -14.31
C ALA A 30 1.88 8.56 -15.22
N ARG A 31 2.91 9.32 -15.61
CA ARG A 31 4.01 8.78 -16.42
C ARG A 31 4.80 7.69 -15.72
N MET A 32 5.01 7.85 -14.41
CA MET A 32 5.75 6.87 -13.61
C MET A 32 5.08 5.50 -13.62
N ILE A 33 3.75 5.47 -13.64
CA ILE A 33 2.98 4.22 -13.59
C ILE A 33 2.40 3.81 -14.94
N GLU A 34 2.58 4.61 -15.97
CA GLU A 34 2.08 4.30 -17.32
C GLU A 34 2.65 2.97 -17.81
N GLY A 35 1.78 2.09 -18.28
CA GLY A 35 2.16 0.76 -18.76
C GLY A 35 2.52 -0.23 -17.69
N LYS A 36 2.50 0.16 -16.42
CA LYS A 36 2.81 -0.77 -15.33
C LYS A 36 1.60 -1.63 -15.00
N ASN A 37 1.87 -2.92 -14.77
CA ASN A 37 0.92 -3.89 -14.27
C ASN A 37 1.62 -4.59 -13.11
N ARG A 38 1.19 -4.29 -11.88
CA ARG A 38 1.82 -4.80 -10.67
C ARG A 38 0.77 -5.33 -9.71
N SER A 39 1.00 -6.54 -9.21
CA SER A 39 0.21 -7.08 -8.11
C SER A 39 0.83 -6.64 -6.80
N ILE A 40 -0.01 -6.20 -5.87
CA ILE A 40 0.40 -5.64 -4.59
C ILE A 40 -0.23 -6.45 -3.47
N CYS A 41 0.58 -6.83 -2.49
CA CYS A 41 0.10 -7.47 -1.27
C CYS A 41 0.52 -6.64 -0.06
N ILE A 42 -0.44 -6.29 0.77
CA ILE A 42 -0.20 -5.71 2.09
C ILE A 42 -0.47 -6.81 3.10
N SER A 43 0.60 -7.37 3.66
CA SER A 43 0.50 -8.46 4.63
C SER A 43 0.50 -7.89 6.04
N VAL A 44 -0.62 -8.02 6.73
CA VAL A 44 -0.79 -7.50 8.08
C VAL A 44 -0.44 -8.61 9.07
N THR A 45 0.61 -8.41 9.87
CA THR A 45 1.14 -9.46 10.76
C THR A 45 0.14 -9.91 11.83
N ASP A 46 -0.75 -9.04 12.24
CA ASP A 46 -1.80 -9.31 13.22
C ASP A 46 -3.21 -9.35 12.60
N GLY A 47 -3.28 -9.57 11.29
CA GLY A 47 -4.54 -9.61 10.55
C GLY A 47 -4.41 -10.37 9.24
N ASP A 48 -5.15 -9.94 8.24
CA ASP A 48 -5.20 -10.60 6.95
C ASP A 48 -4.18 -10.04 5.97
N ASP A 49 -3.99 -10.77 4.86
CA ASP A 49 -3.27 -10.26 3.71
C ASP A 49 -4.28 -9.60 2.77
N TYR A 50 -3.94 -8.42 2.27
CA TYR A 50 -4.78 -7.65 1.36
C TYR A 50 -4.10 -7.55 0.01
N TYR A 51 -4.86 -7.79 -1.05
CA TYR A 51 -4.37 -7.84 -2.42
C TYR A 51 -5.02 -6.78 -3.28
N SER A 52 -4.23 -6.17 -4.14
CA SER A 52 -4.70 -5.24 -5.16
C SER A 52 -3.84 -5.34 -6.39
N ARG A 53 -4.22 -4.64 -7.43
CA ARG A 53 -3.46 -4.59 -8.67
C ARG A 53 -3.46 -3.17 -9.22
N LEU A 54 -2.27 -2.74 -9.64
CA LEU A 54 -2.09 -1.49 -10.37
C LEU A 54 -2.02 -1.82 -11.85
N GLU A 55 -2.99 -1.35 -12.62
CA GLU A 55 -3.01 -1.51 -14.07
C GLU A 55 -3.87 -0.41 -14.70
N ASN A 56 -3.58 -0.09 -15.94
CA ASN A 56 -4.34 0.92 -16.70
C ASN A 56 -4.45 2.27 -15.98
N LEU A 57 -3.35 2.71 -15.37
CA LEU A 57 -3.28 3.98 -14.64
C LEU A 57 -4.27 4.04 -13.47
N LYS A 58 -4.59 2.90 -12.89
CA LYS A 58 -5.54 2.83 -11.78
C LYS A 58 -5.12 1.76 -10.78
N LEU A 59 -5.25 2.09 -9.50
CA LEU A 59 -5.09 1.14 -8.42
C LEU A 59 -6.46 0.60 -8.04
N GLY A 60 -6.59 -0.74 -8.00
CA GLY A 60 -7.83 -1.39 -7.59
C GLY A 60 -7.98 -1.42 -6.07
N ASP A 61 -9.18 -1.70 -5.61
CA ASP A 61 -9.45 -1.83 -4.19
C ASP A 61 -8.73 -3.04 -3.60
N PHE A 62 -8.30 -2.91 -2.35
CA PHE A 62 -7.70 -4.02 -1.63
C PHE A 62 -8.78 -4.96 -1.12
N SER A 63 -8.54 -6.26 -1.27
CA SER A 63 -9.42 -7.30 -0.77
C SER A 63 -8.60 -8.46 -0.21
N THR A 64 -9.23 -9.29 0.61
CA THR A 64 -8.57 -10.47 1.17
C THR A 64 -8.51 -11.64 0.18
N THR A 65 -9.14 -11.48 -0.98
CA THR A 65 -9.13 -12.49 -2.03
C THR A 65 -8.03 -12.19 -3.03
N GLY A 66 -7.11 -13.13 -3.22
CA GLY A 66 -6.00 -12.98 -4.16
C GLY A 66 -5.46 -14.34 -4.56
N ASP A 67 -4.63 -14.36 -5.60
CA ASP A 67 -4.04 -15.58 -6.14
C ASP A 67 -2.66 -15.90 -5.55
N GLY A 68 -2.19 -15.10 -4.60
CA GLY A 68 -0.88 -15.27 -3.99
C GLY A 68 0.28 -14.72 -4.82
N SER A 69 0.02 -14.30 -6.04
CA SER A 69 1.02 -13.69 -6.90
C SER A 69 1.23 -12.23 -6.52
N THR A 70 2.45 -11.83 -6.18
CA THR A 70 2.73 -10.45 -5.79
C THR A 70 4.05 -9.97 -6.35
N ASP A 71 4.01 -8.83 -7.04
CA ASP A 71 5.20 -8.11 -7.47
C ASP A 71 5.75 -7.22 -6.35
N LEU A 72 4.84 -6.71 -5.53
CA LEU A 72 5.15 -5.84 -4.39
C LEU A 72 4.53 -6.45 -3.14
N ARG A 73 5.32 -6.57 -2.08
CA ARG A 73 4.79 -7.03 -0.80
C ARG A 73 5.25 -6.10 0.32
N VAL A 74 4.30 -5.63 1.10
CA VAL A 74 4.56 -4.83 2.29
C VAL A 74 4.06 -5.61 3.49
N THR A 75 4.90 -5.79 4.49
CA THR A 75 4.56 -6.53 5.71
C THR A 75 4.74 -5.63 6.92
N ALA A 76 3.70 -5.46 7.70
CA ALA A 76 3.73 -4.67 8.93
C ALA A 76 2.51 -5.02 9.79
N SER A 77 2.54 -4.59 11.06
CA SER A 77 1.37 -4.72 11.93
C SER A 77 0.30 -3.69 11.55
N SER A 78 -0.94 -3.92 12.00
CA SER A 78 -2.03 -2.97 11.78
C SER A 78 -1.73 -1.60 12.40
N GLU A 79 -1.07 -1.58 13.55
CA GLU A 79 -0.66 -0.35 14.23
C GLU A 79 0.32 0.45 13.37
N ILE A 80 1.35 -0.22 12.84
CA ILE A 80 2.36 0.43 12.00
C ILE A 80 1.72 0.94 10.70
N LEU A 81 0.87 0.14 10.06
CA LEU A 81 0.17 0.56 8.85
C LEU A 81 -0.72 1.77 9.11
N GLY A 82 -1.44 1.78 10.23
CA GLY A 82 -2.26 2.92 10.62
C GLY A 82 -1.44 4.18 10.79
N ALA A 83 -0.30 4.08 11.46
CA ALA A 83 0.61 5.22 11.66
C ALA A 83 1.20 5.73 10.34
N LEU A 84 1.55 4.82 9.43
CA LEU A 84 2.05 5.21 8.10
C LEU A 84 0.97 5.92 7.29
N MET A 85 -0.24 5.40 7.29
CA MET A 85 -1.35 5.96 6.52
C MET A 85 -1.86 7.28 7.08
N SER A 86 -1.76 7.48 8.39
CA SER A 86 -2.10 8.76 9.03
C SER A 86 -0.93 9.75 9.01
N LYS A 87 0.21 9.34 8.46
CA LYS A 87 1.42 10.16 8.35
C LYS A 87 2.03 10.57 9.70
N THR A 88 1.76 9.80 10.74
CA THR A 88 2.38 9.99 12.05
C THR A 88 3.69 9.23 12.18
N MET A 89 4.04 8.40 11.21
CA MET A 89 5.27 7.63 11.16
C MET A 89 5.89 7.72 9.76
N SER A 90 7.22 7.89 9.70
CA SER A 90 7.95 7.92 8.43
C SER A 90 8.13 6.49 7.91
N PRO A 91 7.76 6.20 6.64
CA PRO A 91 8.00 4.88 6.05
C PRO A 91 9.47 4.49 6.05
N ILE A 92 10.37 5.44 5.79
CA ILE A 92 11.82 5.19 5.75
C ILE A 92 12.31 4.77 7.13
N LYS A 93 11.89 5.49 8.18
CA LYS A 93 12.28 5.15 9.55
C LYS A 93 11.73 3.80 9.98
N ALA A 94 10.47 3.51 9.65
CA ALA A 94 9.85 2.23 9.96
C ALA A 94 10.60 1.08 9.26
N TYR A 95 10.98 1.27 8.01
CA TYR A 95 11.75 0.30 7.24
C TYR A 95 13.12 0.05 7.89
N MET A 96 13.83 1.11 8.25
CA MET A 96 15.16 1.00 8.85
C MET A 96 15.13 0.33 10.22
N LYS A 97 14.06 0.52 10.99
CA LYS A 97 13.88 -0.11 12.29
C LYS A 97 13.43 -1.57 12.19
N GLY A 98 13.00 -2.02 11.01
CA GLY A 98 12.47 -3.36 10.83
C GLY A 98 10.97 -3.49 11.13
N ASP A 99 10.29 -2.38 11.44
CA ASP A 99 8.85 -2.38 11.68
C ASP A 99 8.04 -2.53 10.39
N LEU A 100 8.66 -2.17 9.28
CA LEU A 100 8.08 -2.26 7.95
C LEU A 100 9.02 -3.10 7.08
N LYS A 101 8.50 -4.18 6.52
CA LYS A 101 9.25 -5.00 5.56
C LYS A 101 8.68 -4.78 4.17
N VAL A 102 9.55 -4.54 3.22
CA VAL A 102 9.14 -4.28 1.83
C VAL A 102 9.93 -5.20 0.91
N LYS A 103 9.20 -5.93 0.08
CA LYS A 103 9.77 -6.73 -1.00
C LYS A 103 9.30 -6.13 -2.31
N ALA A 104 10.20 -5.41 -2.99
CA ALA A 104 9.88 -4.70 -4.21
C ALA A 104 11.18 -4.31 -4.92
N SER A 105 11.07 -4.06 -6.24
CA SER A 105 12.17 -3.44 -6.97
C SER A 105 12.34 -1.99 -6.51
N LEU A 106 13.49 -1.39 -6.81
CA LEU A 106 13.74 0.01 -6.46
C LEU A 106 12.69 0.95 -7.05
N MET A 107 12.31 0.72 -8.30
CA MET A 107 11.28 1.53 -8.97
C MET A 107 9.91 1.36 -8.29
N ASP A 108 9.59 0.15 -7.87
CA ASP A 108 8.33 -0.14 -7.21
C ASP A 108 8.31 0.42 -5.78
N MET A 109 9.46 0.58 -5.13
CA MET A 109 9.56 1.26 -3.84
C MET A 109 9.16 2.74 -3.96
N LEU A 110 9.49 3.38 -5.07
CA LEU A 110 9.06 4.75 -5.35
C LEU A 110 7.54 4.83 -5.47
N LEU A 111 6.93 3.81 -6.07
CA LEU A 111 5.48 3.70 -6.17
C LEU A 111 4.83 3.58 -4.79
N LEU A 112 5.38 2.73 -3.94
CA LEU A 112 4.90 2.58 -2.56
C LEU A 112 5.00 3.88 -1.76
N LYS A 113 6.07 4.64 -1.99
CA LYS A 113 6.24 5.95 -1.35
C LYS A 113 5.11 6.90 -1.73
N LYS A 114 4.61 6.82 -2.95
CA LYS A 114 3.49 7.66 -3.40
C LYS A 114 2.16 7.20 -2.82
N LEU A 115 2.04 5.92 -2.51
CA LEU A 115 0.82 5.36 -1.91
C LEU A 115 0.69 5.75 -0.43
N PHE A 116 1.79 5.78 0.30
CA PHE A 116 1.79 6.09 1.73
C PHE A 116 2.15 7.53 2.09
#